data_53dce98f5ed450302adf4ff314b4dbfa
#
_entry.id   53dce98f5ed450302adf4ff314b4dbfa
#
_cell.length_a   1.000
_cell.length_b   1.000
_cell.length_c   1.000
_cell.angle_alpha   90.00
_cell.angle_beta   90.00
_cell.angle_gamma   90.00
#
_symmetry.space_group_name_H-M   'P 1'
#
loop_
_entity.id
_entity.type
_entity.pdbx_description
1 polymer ?
#
loop_
_entity_poly.entity_id
_entity_poly.type
_entity_poly.pdbx_seq_one_letter_code
_entity_poly.pdbx_strand_id
1 'polypeptide(L)'
;MTYNIISTGSKGNAVIINNHILIDAGVPYKQLAPYVKDLRLVLLTHEHGDHFVPSTVQRLHKERPALRFGCCEWMVPHLLSAGVAARSIDLYRPEYVVEYQGQGLLIRPEPLTHNVPNCGYHIYAKGERLFYATDTGTLDGIEAKGYDLYLVEANHTKADIAARAAEKVARGEYAYEFRAAENHLSREQTEDWLYQNMGPRSLYLFLHGHEEA
;
A
#
# COMPACT_ATOMS: atom_id res chain seq x y z
N MET A 1 16.44 3.55 -4.99
CA MET A 1 15.04 3.68 -5.50
C MET A 1 14.47 5.02 -5.06
N THR A 2 13.81 5.79 -5.93
CA THR A 2 13.18 7.06 -5.55
C THR A 2 11.70 6.84 -5.23
N TYR A 3 11.18 7.62 -4.30
CA TYR A 3 9.76 7.60 -3.94
C TYR A 3 9.22 9.00 -3.72
N ASN A 4 7.90 9.15 -3.91
CA ASN A 4 7.18 10.38 -3.61
C ASN A 4 5.85 9.98 -2.94
N ILE A 5 5.68 10.39 -1.68
CA ILE A 5 4.44 10.17 -0.93
C ILE A 5 3.48 11.32 -1.28
N ILE A 6 2.44 11.01 -2.04
CA ILE A 6 1.38 11.97 -2.35
C ILE A 6 0.44 12.10 -1.16
N SER A 7 0.11 10.97 -0.56
CA SER A 7 -0.70 10.88 0.66
C SER A 7 -0.47 9.52 1.32
N THR A 8 -0.66 9.46 2.64
CA THR A 8 -0.65 8.21 3.41
C THR A 8 -1.56 8.36 4.63
N GLY A 9 -2.28 7.29 5.00
CA GLY A 9 -3.22 7.25 6.11
C GLY A 9 -4.68 7.29 5.68
N SER A 10 -5.59 7.40 6.63
CA SER A 10 -7.05 7.29 6.44
C SER A 10 -7.69 8.34 5.52
N LYS A 11 -6.96 9.40 5.18
CA LYS A 11 -7.39 10.43 4.23
C LYS A 11 -7.08 10.07 2.77
N GLY A 12 -6.35 8.99 2.55
CA GLY A 12 -6.01 8.47 1.24
C GLY A 12 -4.56 8.03 1.15
N ASN A 13 -4.33 6.97 0.37
CA ASN A 13 -3.02 6.40 0.14
C ASN A 13 -2.67 6.48 -1.35
N ALA A 14 -1.52 7.04 -1.65
CA ALA A 14 -0.96 7.13 -2.99
C ALA A 14 0.55 7.38 -2.91
N VAL A 15 1.34 6.42 -3.36
CA VAL A 15 2.80 6.49 -3.35
C VAL A 15 3.34 6.25 -4.74
N ILE A 16 4.22 7.11 -5.22
CA ILE A 16 4.85 6.98 -6.54
C ILE A 16 6.29 6.50 -6.37
N ILE A 17 6.62 5.40 -7.05
CA ILE A 17 7.96 4.81 -7.08
C ILE A 17 8.59 5.07 -8.44
N ASN A 18 9.85 5.55 -8.44
CA ASN A 18 10.66 5.82 -9.64
C ASN A 18 9.93 6.67 -10.71
N ASN A 19 9.00 7.53 -10.31
CA ASN A 19 8.11 8.36 -11.14
C ASN A 19 7.16 7.59 -12.06
N HIS A 20 7.16 6.25 -12.06
CA HIS A 20 6.43 5.45 -13.04
C HIS A 20 5.41 4.48 -12.45
N ILE A 21 5.55 4.12 -11.18
CA ILE A 21 4.69 3.15 -10.51
C ILE A 21 3.93 3.90 -9.43
N LEU A 22 2.62 3.93 -9.51
CA LEU A 22 1.74 4.39 -8.45
C LEU A 22 1.29 3.18 -7.63
N ILE A 23 1.44 3.22 -6.31
CA ILE A 23 0.86 2.25 -5.39
C ILE A 23 -0.34 2.93 -4.73
N ASP A 24 -1.50 2.34 -4.93
CA ASP A 24 -2.82 2.81 -4.57
C ASP A 24 -3.25 4.16 -5.19
N ALA A 25 -4.54 4.35 -5.31
CA ALA A 25 -5.18 5.54 -5.88
C ALA A 25 -6.32 6.02 -4.98
N GLY A 26 -6.04 6.07 -3.67
CA GLY A 26 -6.98 6.45 -2.61
C GLY A 26 -7.17 7.95 -2.44
N VAL A 27 -6.76 8.74 -3.41
CA VAL A 27 -6.81 10.21 -3.38
C VAL A 27 -7.62 10.78 -4.54
N PRO A 28 -8.15 12.00 -4.43
CA PRO A 28 -8.74 12.71 -5.57
C PRO A 28 -7.75 12.86 -6.72
N TYR A 29 -8.22 12.66 -7.95
CA TYR A 29 -7.40 12.73 -9.16
C TYR A 29 -6.53 14.00 -9.24
N LYS A 30 -7.01 15.13 -8.75
CA LYS A 30 -6.28 16.42 -8.77
C LYS A 30 -4.89 16.32 -8.14
N GLN A 31 -4.73 15.46 -7.11
CA GLN A 31 -3.44 15.26 -6.45
C GLN A 31 -2.47 14.45 -7.32
N LEU A 32 -2.96 13.55 -8.16
CA LEU A 32 -2.18 12.72 -9.07
C LEU A 32 -1.88 13.40 -10.41
N ALA A 33 -2.70 14.37 -10.82
CA ALA A 33 -2.63 15.01 -12.13
C ALA A 33 -1.23 15.46 -12.58
N PRO A 34 -0.37 16.02 -11.70
CA PRO A 34 0.99 16.42 -12.09
C PRO A 34 1.88 15.27 -12.55
N TYR A 35 1.57 14.04 -12.12
CA TYR A 35 2.43 12.85 -12.30
C TYR A 35 1.92 11.92 -13.40
N VAL A 36 0.64 12.04 -13.78
CA VAL A 36 -0.07 11.07 -14.66
C VAL A 36 0.65 10.80 -15.97
N LYS A 37 1.28 11.81 -16.57
CA LYS A 37 1.99 11.67 -17.85
C LYS A 37 3.15 10.67 -17.80
N ASP A 38 3.77 10.50 -16.64
CA ASP A 38 4.94 9.65 -16.45
C ASP A 38 4.59 8.25 -15.91
N LEU A 39 3.35 8.09 -15.39
CA LEU A 39 2.88 6.80 -14.87
C LEU A 39 2.78 5.75 -15.97
N ARG A 40 3.21 4.53 -15.65
CA ARG A 40 3.14 3.34 -16.52
C ARG A 40 2.37 2.20 -15.89
N LEU A 41 2.37 2.13 -14.56
CA LEU A 41 1.74 1.07 -13.78
C LEU A 41 1.09 1.64 -12.53
N VAL A 42 -0.11 1.17 -12.22
CA VAL A 42 -0.78 1.37 -10.94
C VAL A 42 -0.87 0.01 -10.26
N LEU A 43 -0.35 -0.12 -9.05
CA LEU A 43 -0.49 -1.30 -8.19
C LEU A 43 -1.60 -1.02 -7.19
N LEU A 44 -2.54 -1.95 -7.05
CA LEU A 44 -3.65 -1.80 -6.10
C LEU A 44 -3.60 -2.90 -5.05
N THR A 45 -3.71 -2.52 -3.80
CA THR A 45 -3.60 -3.41 -2.65
C THR A 45 -4.94 -4.04 -2.29
N HIS A 46 -5.95 -3.22 -1.99
CA HIS A 46 -7.28 -3.64 -1.56
C HIS A 46 -8.37 -2.59 -1.86
N GLU A 47 -9.63 -2.88 -1.50
CA GLU A 47 -10.82 -2.15 -1.95
C GLU A 47 -11.23 -0.94 -1.10
N HIS A 48 -10.62 -0.70 0.06
CA HIS A 48 -11.01 0.42 0.92
C HIS A 48 -10.90 1.77 0.23
N GLY A 49 -11.80 2.69 0.58
CA GLY A 49 -11.94 3.98 -0.11
C GLY A 49 -10.73 4.90 -0.01
N ASP A 50 -9.89 4.72 0.98
CA ASP A 50 -8.62 5.42 1.15
C ASP A 50 -7.46 4.75 0.38
N HIS A 51 -7.69 3.63 -0.31
CA HIS A 51 -6.76 2.97 -1.22
C HIS A 51 -7.27 2.94 -2.66
N PHE A 52 -8.59 2.95 -2.84
CA PHE A 52 -9.21 2.84 -4.14
C PHE A 52 -10.37 3.84 -4.30
N VAL A 53 -10.14 4.93 -5.01
CA VAL A 53 -11.18 5.89 -5.43
C VAL A 53 -11.59 5.58 -6.87
N PRO A 54 -12.78 4.99 -7.12
CA PRO A 54 -13.20 4.56 -8.46
C PRO A 54 -13.14 5.67 -9.51
N SER A 55 -13.56 6.89 -9.17
CA SER A 55 -13.53 8.02 -10.09
C SER A 55 -12.11 8.46 -10.46
N THR A 56 -11.17 8.36 -9.55
CA THR A 56 -9.74 8.62 -9.81
C THR A 56 -9.17 7.58 -10.75
N VAL A 57 -9.41 6.30 -10.48
CA VAL A 57 -8.96 5.16 -11.31
C VAL A 57 -9.55 5.25 -12.72
N GLN A 58 -10.86 5.53 -12.84
CA GLN A 58 -11.52 5.73 -14.12
C GLN A 58 -10.85 6.85 -14.94
N ARG A 59 -10.57 7.96 -14.28
CA ARG A 59 -9.96 9.12 -14.95
C ARG A 59 -8.51 8.82 -15.37
N LEU A 60 -7.71 8.15 -14.53
CA LEU A 60 -6.38 7.68 -14.89
C LEU A 60 -6.41 6.82 -16.16
N HIS A 61 -7.31 5.83 -16.21
CA HIS A 61 -7.45 4.96 -17.38
C HIS A 61 -7.89 5.71 -18.63
N LYS A 62 -8.86 6.66 -18.50
CA LYS A 62 -9.36 7.47 -19.61
C LYS A 62 -8.28 8.38 -20.20
N GLU A 63 -7.48 9.05 -19.36
CA GLU A 63 -6.42 9.96 -19.81
C GLU A 63 -5.16 9.21 -20.27
N ARG A 64 -4.94 8.00 -19.78
CA ARG A 64 -3.79 7.16 -20.13
C ARG A 64 -4.24 5.74 -20.49
N PRO A 65 -4.79 5.53 -21.72
CA PRO A 65 -5.26 4.20 -22.12
C PRO A 65 -4.18 3.09 -22.16
N ALA A 66 -2.91 3.47 -22.22
CA ALA A 66 -1.77 2.54 -22.13
C ALA A 66 -1.32 2.23 -20.70
N LEU A 67 -1.90 2.88 -19.68
CA LEU A 67 -1.59 2.63 -18.27
C LEU A 67 -2.04 1.22 -17.89
N ARG A 68 -1.14 0.48 -17.22
CA ARG A 68 -1.42 -0.85 -16.71
C ARG A 68 -1.89 -0.77 -15.25
N PHE A 69 -2.75 -1.70 -14.86
CA PHE A 69 -3.25 -1.83 -13.50
C PHE A 69 -2.93 -3.24 -13.01
N GLY A 70 -1.93 -3.35 -12.13
CA GLY A 70 -1.53 -4.60 -11.50
C GLY A 70 -2.27 -4.81 -10.19
N CYS A 71 -2.89 -5.97 -10.00
CA CYS A 71 -3.62 -6.29 -8.79
C CYS A 71 -3.83 -7.80 -8.62
N CYS A 72 -4.15 -8.22 -7.40
CA CYS A 72 -4.67 -9.56 -7.14
C CYS A 72 -6.15 -9.68 -7.52
N GLU A 73 -6.66 -10.93 -7.56
CA GLU A 73 -7.98 -11.25 -8.11
C GLU A 73 -9.15 -10.50 -7.48
N TRP A 74 -9.09 -10.21 -6.17
CA TRP A 74 -10.14 -9.50 -5.45
C TRP A 74 -10.35 -8.06 -5.94
N MET A 75 -9.34 -7.42 -6.52
CA MET A 75 -9.46 -6.05 -7.06
C MET A 75 -10.01 -6.01 -8.49
N VAL A 76 -10.03 -7.12 -9.23
CA VAL A 76 -10.50 -7.16 -10.62
C VAL A 76 -11.94 -6.65 -10.78
N PRO A 77 -12.93 -7.09 -9.98
CA PRO A 77 -14.30 -6.59 -10.08
C PRO A 77 -14.40 -5.09 -9.87
N HIS A 78 -13.64 -4.54 -8.93
CA HIS A 78 -13.61 -3.11 -8.62
C HIS A 78 -13.04 -2.28 -9.78
N LEU A 79 -11.95 -2.75 -10.41
CA LEU A 79 -11.37 -2.13 -11.59
C LEU A 79 -12.33 -2.13 -12.78
N LEU A 80 -12.98 -3.27 -13.08
CA LEU A 80 -13.95 -3.37 -14.15
C LEU A 80 -15.14 -2.44 -13.91
N SER A 81 -15.65 -2.38 -12.69
CA SER A 81 -16.75 -1.49 -12.29
C SER A 81 -16.36 0.00 -12.39
N ALA A 82 -15.09 0.34 -12.16
CA ALA A 82 -14.56 1.68 -12.39
C ALA A 82 -14.33 2.00 -13.88
N GLY A 83 -14.59 1.06 -14.80
CA GLY A 83 -14.47 1.25 -16.23
C GLY A 83 -13.07 1.01 -16.80
N VAL A 84 -12.18 0.36 -16.06
CA VAL A 84 -10.88 -0.08 -16.58
C VAL A 84 -11.09 -1.27 -17.52
N ALA A 85 -10.55 -1.17 -18.73
CA ALA A 85 -10.66 -2.26 -19.70
C ALA A 85 -9.87 -3.50 -19.22
N ALA A 86 -10.45 -4.70 -19.34
CA ALA A 86 -9.82 -5.95 -18.90
C ALA A 86 -8.39 -6.14 -19.46
N ARG A 87 -8.16 -5.73 -20.73
CA ARG A 87 -6.83 -5.78 -21.36
C ARG A 87 -5.77 -4.90 -20.68
N SER A 88 -6.18 -3.93 -19.85
CA SER A 88 -5.29 -3.04 -19.10
C SER A 88 -4.98 -3.55 -17.71
N ILE A 89 -5.58 -4.68 -17.29
CA ILE A 89 -5.40 -5.28 -15.98
C ILE A 89 -4.34 -6.38 -16.07
N ASP A 90 -3.35 -6.31 -15.18
CA ASP A 90 -2.35 -7.35 -14.95
C ASP A 90 -2.73 -8.10 -13.67
N LEU A 91 -3.21 -9.33 -13.85
CA LEU A 91 -3.61 -10.18 -12.72
C LEU A 91 -2.38 -10.81 -12.06
N TYR A 92 -2.22 -10.55 -10.78
CA TYR A 92 -1.16 -11.13 -9.94
C TYR A 92 -1.69 -12.27 -9.08
N ARG A 93 -0.77 -13.19 -8.77
CA ARG A 93 -1.00 -14.27 -7.80
C ARG A 93 0.13 -14.23 -6.77
N PRO A 94 -0.18 -14.38 -5.48
CA PRO A 94 0.79 -14.20 -4.39
C PRO A 94 2.08 -15.01 -4.52
N GLU A 95 2.01 -16.21 -5.10
CA GLU A 95 3.16 -17.10 -5.21
C GLU A 95 4.07 -16.81 -6.40
N TYR A 96 3.70 -15.86 -7.27
CA TYR A 96 4.39 -15.64 -8.54
C TYR A 96 5.00 -14.25 -8.64
N VAL A 97 6.19 -14.21 -9.21
CA VAL A 97 6.83 -12.97 -9.64
C VAL A 97 6.35 -12.63 -11.04
N VAL A 98 5.88 -11.42 -11.23
CA VAL A 98 5.54 -10.86 -12.55
C VAL A 98 6.69 -10.02 -13.05
N GLU A 99 7.21 -10.35 -14.23
CA GLU A 99 8.26 -9.62 -14.90
C GLU A 99 7.70 -8.70 -15.99
N TYR A 100 8.05 -7.43 -15.93
CA TYR A 100 7.80 -6.45 -17.00
C TYR A 100 9.00 -6.44 -17.94
N GLN A 101 8.92 -7.26 -18.99
CA GLN A 101 10.02 -7.49 -19.92
C GLN A 101 10.59 -6.19 -20.49
N GLY A 102 11.91 -6.11 -20.56
CA GLY A 102 12.64 -4.93 -21.09
C GLY A 102 12.61 -3.71 -20.17
N GLN A 103 11.95 -3.77 -19.00
CA GLN A 103 11.89 -2.65 -18.04
C GLN A 103 12.77 -2.87 -16.81
N GLY A 104 13.30 -4.10 -16.60
CA GLY A 104 14.06 -4.48 -15.42
C GLY A 104 13.21 -4.33 -14.13
N LEU A 105 11.90 -4.58 -14.25
CA LEU A 105 10.92 -4.47 -13.18
C LEU A 105 10.31 -5.84 -12.90
N LEU A 106 10.44 -6.30 -11.65
CA LEU A 106 9.80 -7.50 -11.15
C LEU A 106 8.90 -7.11 -9.98
N ILE A 107 7.71 -7.70 -9.91
CA ILE A 107 6.74 -7.47 -8.84
C ILE A 107 6.24 -8.81 -8.32
N ARG A 108 6.27 -8.97 -7.00
CA ARG A 108 5.65 -10.08 -6.29
C ARG A 108 4.67 -9.52 -5.26
N PRO A 109 3.37 -9.82 -5.37
CA PRO A 109 2.43 -9.49 -4.30
C PRO A 109 2.71 -10.37 -3.08
N GLU A 110 2.52 -9.79 -1.89
CA GLU A 110 2.66 -10.46 -0.60
C GLU A 110 1.32 -10.39 0.12
N PRO A 111 0.65 -11.52 0.42
CA PRO A 111 -0.62 -11.51 1.16
C PRO A 111 -0.45 -10.85 2.53
N LEU A 112 -1.38 -9.98 2.88
CA LEU A 112 -1.42 -9.29 4.16
C LEU A 112 -2.69 -9.65 4.95
N THR A 113 -2.60 -9.57 6.28
CA THR A 113 -3.71 -9.86 7.19
C THR A 113 -4.49 -8.59 7.46
N HIS A 114 -5.68 -8.48 6.89
CA HIS A 114 -6.57 -7.34 7.07
C HIS A 114 -8.04 -7.80 7.12
N ASN A 115 -8.99 -6.90 7.40
CA ASN A 115 -10.42 -7.20 7.45
C ASN A 115 -11.06 -7.43 6.05
N VAL A 116 -10.34 -7.13 4.97
CA VAL A 116 -10.64 -7.49 3.58
C VAL A 116 -9.40 -8.11 2.94
N PRO A 117 -9.53 -8.86 1.82
CA PRO A 117 -8.36 -9.35 1.09
C PRO A 117 -7.41 -8.21 0.72
N ASN A 118 -6.14 -8.32 1.11
CA ASN A 118 -5.13 -7.28 0.95
C ASN A 118 -3.78 -7.89 0.55
N CYS A 119 -2.94 -7.11 -0.12
CA CYS A 119 -1.55 -7.46 -0.38
C CYS A 119 -0.61 -6.26 -0.26
N GLY A 120 0.60 -6.54 0.19
CA GLY A 120 1.76 -5.70 -0.03
C GLY A 120 2.48 -6.07 -1.34
N TYR A 121 3.64 -5.46 -1.57
CA TYR A 121 4.41 -5.68 -2.78
C TYR A 121 5.91 -5.76 -2.49
N HIS A 122 6.56 -6.79 -3.05
CA HIS A 122 7.99 -6.80 -3.28
C HIS A 122 8.24 -6.26 -4.68
N ILE A 123 9.00 -5.17 -4.79
CA ILE A 123 9.30 -4.50 -6.05
C ILE A 123 10.81 -4.51 -6.27
N TYR A 124 11.25 -5.07 -7.39
CA TYR A 124 12.65 -5.12 -7.80
C TYR A 124 12.79 -4.28 -9.06
N ALA A 125 13.56 -3.22 -8.98
CA ALA A 125 13.74 -2.31 -10.10
C ALA A 125 15.17 -1.75 -10.13
N LYS A 126 15.84 -1.83 -11.28
CA LYS A 126 17.18 -1.29 -11.49
C LYS A 126 18.23 -1.78 -10.47
N GLY A 127 18.12 -3.03 -10.02
CA GLY A 127 19.04 -3.62 -9.04
C GLY A 127 18.75 -3.27 -7.58
N GLU A 128 17.73 -2.47 -7.30
CA GLU A 128 17.26 -2.14 -5.95
C GLU A 128 15.95 -2.87 -5.61
N ARG A 129 15.72 -3.09 -4.31
CA ARG A 129 14.58 -3.84 -3.77
C ARG A 129 13.79 -2.96 -2.82
N LEU A 130 12.46 -2.92 -2.99
CA LEU A 130 11.53 -2.24 -2.12
C LEU A 130 10.50 -3.25 -1.59
N PHE A 131 10.19 -3.14 -0.30
CA PHE A 131 9.03 -3.79 0.31
C PHE A 131 8.01 -2.72 0.73
N TYR A 132 6.76 -2.92 0.29
CA TYR A 132 5.62 -2.05 0.60
C TYR A 132 4.56 -2.86 1.32
N ALA A 133 4.13 -2.43 2.50
CA ALA A 133 3.03 -3.06 3.24
C ALA A 133 2.29 -2.03 4.08
N THR A 134 0.98 -1.91 3.85
CA THR A 134 0.05 -1.11 4.64
C THR A 134 -1.22 -1.91 4.91
N ASP A 135 -1.93 -1.53 5.97
CA ASP A 135 -3.19 -2.16 6.34
C ASP A 135 -3.03 -3.66 6.63
N THR A 136 -2.23 -3.94 7.63
CA THR A 136 -2.03 -5.32 8.10
C THR A 136 -1.90 -5.38 9.61
N GLY A 137 -2.52 -6.37 10.22
CA GLY A 137 -2.40 -6.63 11.67
C GLY A 137 -1.09 -7.30 12.07
N THR A 138 -0.37 -7.91 11.12
CA THR A 138 0.89 -8.61 11.38
C THR A 138 1.77 -8.70 10.13
N LEU A 139 3.08 -8.79 10.36
CA LEU A 139 4.09 -9.17 9.35
C LEU A 139 4.77 -10.50 9.71
N ASP A 140 4.19 -11.28 10.61
CA ASP A 140 4.75 -12.56 11.02
C ASP A 140 4.84 -13.52 9.82
N GLY A 141 6.00 -14.14 9.66
CA GLY A 141 6.27 -15.05 8.54
C GLY A 141 6.63 -14.36 7.22
N ILE A 142 6.54 -13.04 7.12
CA ILE A 142 6.95 -12.28 5.93
C ILE A 142 8.42 -11.91 6.04
N GLU A 143 9.20 -12.26 5.02
CA GLU A 143 10.62 -11.94 4.96
C GLU A 143 10.94 -11.02 3.78
N ALA A 144 11.65 -9.92 4.07
CA ALA A 144 12.19 -9.00 3.08
C ALA A 144 13.62 -8.59 3.45
N LYS A 145 14.50 -9.57 3.68
CA LYS A 145 15.85 -9.34 4.23
C LYS A 145 16.76 -8.55 3.31
N GLY A 146 17.36 -7.50 3.87
CA GLY A 146 18.37 -6.67 3.22
C GLY A 146 17.83 -5.89 2.02
N TYR A 147 16.54 -5.53 2.01
CA TYR A 147 15.99 -4.65 0.99
C TYR A 147 16.56 -3.23 1.13
N ASP A 148 16.58 -2.50 0.03
CA ASP A 148 17.15 -1.14 0.00
C ASP A 148 16.17 -0.12 0.59
N LEU A 149 14.85 -0.34 0.43
CA LEU A 149 13.81 0.54 0.91
C LEU A 149 12.63 -0.26 1.50
N TYR A 150 12.13 0.18 2.65
CA TYR A 150 10.92 -0.32 3.29
C TYR A 150 9.93 0.83 3.44
N LEU A 151 8.76 0.67 2.88
CA LEU A 151 7.60 1.54 3.05
C LEU A 151 6.53 0.73 3.77
N VAL A 152 6.48 0.84 5.10
CA VAL A 152 5.70 -0.05 5.95
C VAL A 152 4.84 0.75 6.91
N GLU A 153 3.65 0.26 7.17
CA GLU A 153 2.72 0.84 8.12
C GLU A 153 3.32 0.94 9.53
N ALA A 154 3.00 2.04 10.21
CA ALA A 154 3.14 2.22 11.66
C ALA A 154 1.97 3.09 12.11
N ASN A 155 0.78 2.49 12.22
CA ASN A 155 -0.49 3.20 12.38
C ASN A 155 -0.62 3.88 13.74
N HIS A 156 -0.19 3.23 14.82
CA HIS A 156 -0.36 3.70 16.19
C HIS A 156 0.80 3.22 17.07
N THR A 157 0.97 3.81 18.26
CA THR A 157 1.75 3.18 19.32
C THR A 157 0.82 2.35 20.21
N LYS A 158 1.34 1.28 20.82
CA LYS A 158 0.57 0.46 21.76
C LYS A 158 0.03 1.29 22.93
N ALA A 159 0.81 2.28 23.39
CA ALA A 159 0.41 3.16 24.48
C ALA A 159 -0.75 4.08 24.10
N ASP A 160 -0.67 4.75 22.94
CA ASP A 160 -1.70 5.70 22.50
C ASP A 160 -3.03 5.03 22.22
N ILE A 161 -3.01 3.86 21.54
CA ILE A 161 -4.24 3.14 21.23
C ILE A 161 -4.92 2.62 22.49
N ALA A 162 -4.14 2.13 23.46
CA ALA A 162 -4.66 1.68 24.75
C ALA A 162 -5.26 2.83 25.56
N ALA A 163 -4.61 4.01 25.61
CA ALA A 163 -5.11 5.19 26.29
C ALA A 163 -6.43 5.67 25.69
N ARG A 164 -6.52 5.78 24.36
CA ARG A 164 -7.75 6.18 23.66
C ARG A 164 -8.89 5.19 23.86
N ALA A 165 -8.61 3.90 23.82
CA ALA A 165 -9.60 2.87 24.08
C ALA A 165 -10.15 2.97 25.52
N ALA A 166 -9.25 3.12 26.51
CA ALA A 166 -9.64 3.26 27.92
C ALA A 166 -10.52 4.52 28.16
N GLU A 167 -10.18 5.65 27.54
CA GLU A 167 -10.96 6.88 27.64
C GLU A 167 -12.38 6.72 27.09
N LYS A 168 -12.55 6.08 25.91
CA LYS A 168 -13.86 5.80 25.32
C LYS A 168 -14.69 4.84 26.18
N VAL A 169 -14.08 3.76 26.64
CA VAL A 169 -14.74 2.81 27.54
C VAL A 169 -15.22 3.52 28.82
N ALA A 170 -14.40 4.41 29.41
CA ALA A 170 -14.78 5.16 30.60
C ALA A 170 -15.97 6.10 30.34
N ARG A 171 -16.17 6.58 29.09
CA ARG A 171 -17.34 7.38 28.70
C ARG A 171 -18.54 6.54 28.26
N GLY A 172 -18.44 5.20 28.26
CA GLY A 172 -19.48 4.31 27.75
C GLY A 172 -19.62 4.34 26.21
N GLU A 173 -18.59 4.81 25.51
CA GLU A 173 -18.54 4.88 24.05
C GLU A 173 -17.94 3.59 23.47
N TYR A 174 -18.27 3.29 22.20
CA TYR A 174 -17.67 2.18 21.49
C TYR A 174 -16.19 2.50 21.15
N ALA A 175 -15.28 1.67 21.64
CA ALA A 175 -13.86 1.81 21.37
C ALA A 175 -13.47 1.04 20.08
N TYR A 176 -13.47 1.73 18.93
CA TYR A 176 -13.04 1.16 17.64
C TYR A 176 -11.53 0.86 17.62
N GLU A 177 -10.78 1.41 18.56
CA GLU A 177 -9.34 1.23 18.77
C GLU A 177 -8.96 -0.24 18.86
N PHE A 178 -9.82 -1.09 19.44
CA PHE A 178 -9.57 -2.53 19.48
C PHE A 178 -9.52 -3.15 18.08
N ARG A 179 -10.44 -2.74 17.18
CA ARG A 179 -10.38 -3.19 15.79
C ARG A 179 -9.21 -2.60 15.02
N ALA A 180 -8.84 -1.36 15.29
CA ALA A 180 -7.67 -0.76 14.69
C ALA A 180 -6.41 -1.53 15.10
N ALA A 181 -6.27 -1.90 16.38
CA ALA A 181 -5.15 -2.70 16.87
C ALA A 181 -5.07 -4.12 16.26
N GLU A 182 -6.19 -4.69 15.84
CA GLU A 182 -6.23 -6.01 15.17
C GLU A 182 -5.85 -5.92 13.67
N ASN A 183 -6.19 -4.82 13.03
CA ASN A 183 -6.10 -4.66 11.56
C ASN A 183 -4.89 -3.85 11.10
N HIS A 184 -4.18 -3.20 12.02
CA HIS A 184 -3.06 -2.31 11.72
C HIS A 184 -1.89 -2.55 12.65
N LEU A 185 -0.67 -2.40 12.12
CA LEU A 185 0.56 -2.53 12.90
C LEU A 185 0.73 -1.37 13.87
N SER A 186 1.13 -1.69 15.09
CA SER A 186 1.74 -0.70 15.97
C SER A 186 3.15 -0.37 15.48
N ARG A 187 3.63 0.80 15.85
CA ARG A 187 5.00 1.22 15.56
C ARG A 187 6.02 0.25 16.11
N GLU A 188 5.80 -0.27 17.31
CA GLU A 188 6.69 -1.23 17.96
C GLU A 188 6.79 -2.54 17.17
N GLN A 189 5.66 -3.06 16.65
CA GLN A 189 5.67 -4.26 15.80
C GLN A 189 6.46 -4.02 14.50
N THR A 190 6.27 -2.86 13.88
CA THR A 190 6.99 -2.51 12.65
C THR A 190 8.48 -2.33 12.91
N GLU A 191 8.87 -1.66 14.00
CA GLU A 191 10.28 -1.50 14.39
C GLU A 191 10.96 -2.85 14.67
N ASP A 192 10.29 -3.76 15.37
CA ASP A 192 10.80 -5.11 15.65
C ASP A 192 10.99 -5.91 14.35
N TRP A 193 10.02 -5.84 13.44
CA TRP A 193 10.12 -6.50 12.14
C TRP A 193 11.22 -5.90 11.26
N LEU A 194 11.35 -4.57 11.21
CA LEU A 194 12.41 -3.87 10.48
C LEU A 194 13.79 -4.25 11.02
N TYR A 195 13.95 -4.33 12.34
CA TYR A 195 15.21 -4.74 12.97
C TYR A 195 15.68 -6.13 12.50
N GLN A 196 14.75 -7.04 12.27
CA GLN A 196 15.06 -8.39 11.78
C GLN A 196 15.34 -8.45 10.27
N ASN A 197 14.86 -7.47 9.49
CA ASN A 197 14.88 -7.51 8.04
C ASN A 197 15.87 -6.55 7.40
N MET A 198 16.15 -5.39 8.02
CA MET A 198 17.01 -4.38 7.46
C MET A 198 18.47 -4.80 7.38
N GLY A 199 19.13 -4.41 6.29
CA GLY A 199 20.58 -4.45 6.16
C GLY A 199 21.24 -3.11 6.51
N PRO A 200 22.58 -3.04 6.51
CA PRO A 200 23.32 -1.83 6.97
C PRO A 200 23.07 -0.56 6.14
N ARG A 201 22.54 -0.70 4.92
CA ARG A 201 22.26 0.41 4.01
C ARG A 201 20.78 0.59 3.70
N SER A 202 19.93 -0.18 4.36
CA SER A 202 18.49 -0.08 4.18
C SER A 202 17.95 1.25 4.69
N LEU A 203 16.97 1.79 3.97
CA LEU A 203 16.18 2.93 4.37
C LEU A 203 14.76 2.46 4.67
N TYR A 204 14.07 3.14 5.58
CA TYR A 204 12.66 2.90 5.83
C TYR A 204 11.89 4.20 6.01
N LEU A 205 10.60 4.13 5.76
CA LEU A 205 9.64 5.18 6.07
C LEU A 205 8.36 4.54 6.61
N PHE A 206 7.86 5.08 7.72
CA PHE A 206 6.55 4.69 8.23
C PHE A 206 5.44 5.31 7.41
N LEU A 207 4.49 4.49 7.05
CA LEU A 207 3.27 4.89 6.33
C LEU A 207 2.05 4.71 7.22
N HIS A 208 0.92 5.20 6.76
CA HIS A 208 -0.41 4.97 7.34
C HIS A 208 -0.49 5.30 8.84
N GLY A 209 0.27 6.32 9.30
CA GLY A 209 0.18 6.81 10.66
C GLY A 209 -1.20 7.42 10.93
N HIS A 210 -1.72 7.22 12.15
CA HIS A 210 -2.91 7.91 12.61
C HIS A 210 -2.53 9.38 12.88
N GLU A 211 -2.95 10.29 12.00
CA GLU A 211 -2.82 11.73 12.28
C GLU A 211 -3.83 12.09 13.37
N GLU A 212 -3.35 12.69 14.45
CA GLU A 212 -4.20 13.38 15.40
C GLU A 212 -4.97 14.49 14.66
N ALA A 213 -6.30 14.50 14.83
CA ALA A 213 -7.20 15.48 14.22
C ALA A 213 -7.15 16.83 14.96
#